data_d4954c2b74e6b5ef862121dc2339a486
#
_entry.id   d4954c2b74e6b5ef862121dc2339a486
#
_cell.length_a   1.000
_cell.length_b   1.000
_cell.length_c   1.000
_cell.angle_alpha   90.00
_cell.angle_beta   90.00
_cell.angle_gamma   90.00
#
_symmetry.space_group_name_H-M   'P 1'
#
loop_
_entity.id
_entity.type
_entity.pdbx_description
1 polymer ?
#
loop_
_entity_poly.entity_id
_entity_poly.type
_entity_poly.pdbx_seq_one_letter_code
_entity_poly.pdbx_strand_id
1 'polypeptide(L)'
;MKKYLKIALLVVVAIILVGTFVFLYQKSKPKVITYETVRPKVTDLQKTTVATGKVEPRDEILIKPQISGIIDEVYKEAGQAVKKGEVIAKVKVIPELGQLNSAESRVRLAEINATQAETDFARVKKLYEDQLISREEYEKSEVALKQAREERQTAKDNLEIVKEGITKNSASFSSTLIRSTIDGLILDIPVKAGNSVIMSNTFNDGTTIATVANMNDMIFRGNIDETEVGRIHEQMPIKLTIGALQNLTFNAILEYISPKGVETNGANQFEIKAAITIPDSVLIRSGYSANAEIVLQRANQVLAVPESTVEFSGDSTFVYIMTDSVPEQKFQRTQVTAGMSDGIKIEIKKGITAQDKIRGAEKKDK
;
A
#
# COMPACT_ATOMS: atom_id res chain seq x y z
N MET A 1 22.42 -65.62 -73.66
CA MET A 1 22.19 -64.25 -73.08
C MET A 1 21.22 -64.22 -71.92
N LYS A 2 20.05 -64.87 -71.90
CA LYS A 2 19.04 -64.81 -70.83
C LYS A 2 19.49 -65.39 -69.46
N LYS A 3 20.45 -66.35 -69.39
CA LYS A 3 20.95 -66.87 -68.07
C LYS A 3 21.88 -65.89 -67.34
N TYR A 4 22.75 -65.18 -68.04
CA TYR A 4 23.66 -64.20 -67.46
C TYR A 4 22.89 -62.95 -66.94
N LEU A 5 21.82 -62.54 -67.59
CA LEU A 5 20.98 -61.43 -67.16
C LEU A 5 20.28 -61.73 -65.83
N LYS A 6 19.83 -63.02 -65.62
CA LYS A 6 19.21 -63.47 -64.38
C LYS A 6 20.21 -63.49 -63.19
N ILE A 7 21.46 -63.93 -63.50
CA ILE A 7 22.54 -63.94 -62.49
C ILE A 7 22.92 -62.53 -62.12
N ALA A 8 23.07 -61.60 -63.08
CA ALA A 8 23.35 -60.18 -62.83
C ALA A 8 22.24 -59.52 -61.97
N LEU A 9 20.98 -59.81 -62.25
CA LEU A 9 19.87 -59.31 -61.49
C LEU A 9 19.90 -59.82 -60.03
N LEU A 10 20.20 -61.11 -59.78
CA LEU A 10 20.32 -61.72 -58.48
C LEU A 10 21.47 -61.10 -57.67
N VAL A 11 22.58 -60.80 -58.27
CA VAL A 11 23.75 -60.15 -57.67
C VAL A 11 23.38 -58.71 -57.22
N VAL A 12 22.68 -57.96 -58.10
CA VAL A 12 22.22 -56.59 -57.75
C VAL A 12 21.26 -56.62 -56.58
N VAL A 13 20.29 -57.55 -56.51
CA VAL A 13 19.34 -57.72 -55.41
C VAL A 13 20.09 -58.08 -54.11
N ALA A 14 21.10 -58.95 -54.17
CA ALA A 14 21.92 -59.32 -53.02
C ALA A 14 22.74 -58.14 -52.50
N ILE A 15 23.28 -57.28 -53.36
CA ILE A 15 24.02 -56.07 -52.98
C ILE A 15 23.05 -55.07 -52.30
N ILE A 16 21.85 -54.89 -52.84
CA ILE A 16 20.84 -54.02 -52.24
C ILE A 16 20.43 -54.55 -50.86
N LEU A 17 20.21 -55.88 -50.68
CA LEU A 17 19.86 -56.50 -49.41
C LEU A 17 21.02 -56.32 -48.36
N VAL A 18 22.24 -56.53 -48.77
CA VAL A 18 23.38 -56.30 -47.87
C VAL A 18 23.54 -54.85 -47.51
N GLY A 19 23.37 -53.94 -48.50
CA GLY A 19 23.41 -52.50 -48.26
C GLY A 19 22.29 -52.00 -47.29
N THR A 20 21.08 -52.50 -47.49
CA THR A 20 19.96 -52.17 -46.55
C THR A 20 20.19 -52.74 -45.17
N PHE A 21 20.74 -53.97 -45.06
CA PHE A 21 21.04 -54.56 -43.78
C PHE A 21 22.18 -53.80 -43.03
N VAL A 22 23.22 -53.41 -43.70
CA VAL A 22 24.29 -52.56 -43.14
C VAL A 22 23.79 -51.19 -42.73
N PHE A 23 22.96 -50.60 -43.56
CA PHE A 23 22.31 -49.32 -43.23
C PHE A 23 21.40 -49.40 -41.99
N LEU A 24 20.54 -50.41 -41.90
CA LEU A 24 19.69 -50.66 -40.76
C LEU A 24 20.51 -50.98 -39.50
N TYR A 25 21.60 -51.75 -39.64
CA TYR A 25 22.51 -52.07 -38.53
C TYR A 25 23.20 -50.82 -38.00
N GLN A 26 23.66 -49.91 -38.87
CA GLN A 26 24.23 -48.62 -38.44
C GLN A 26 23.23 -47.70 -37.81
N LYS A 27 21.98 -47.66 -38.31
CA LYS A 27 20.90 -46.88 -37.76
C LYS A 27 20.30 -47.45 -36.48
N SER A 28 20.45 -48.74 -36.22
CA SER A 28 20.01 -49.46 -35.04
C SER A 28 20.96 -49.34 -33.83
N LYS A 29 22.16 -48.75 -34.02
CA LYS A 29 23.03 -48.48 -32.87
C LYS A 29 22.34 -47.49 -31.94
N PRO A 30 22.16 -47.80 -30.63
CA PRO A 30 21.57 -46.90 -29.68
C PRO A 30 22.41 -45.60 -29.66
N LYS A 31 21.75 -44.45 -29.79
CA LYS A 31 22.43 -43.16 -29.60
C LYS A 31 22.91 -43.08 -28.18
N VAL A 32 24.18 -42.90 -27.97
CA VAL A 32 24.74 -42.68 -26.63
C VAL A 32 24.23 -41.32 -26.15
N ILE A 33 23.33 -41.39 -25.16
CA ILE A 33 22.81 -40.21 -24.53
C ILE A 33 23.88 -39.68 -23.57
N THR A 34 24.36 -38.48 -23.82
CA THR A 34 25.30 -37.80 -22.90
C THR A 34 24.55 -36.81 -22.03
N TYR A 35 24.92 -36.76 -20.78
CA TYR A 35 24.32 -35.88 -19.80
C TYR A 35 25.31 -34.80 -19.37
N GLU A 36 24.80 -33.60 -19.10
CA GLU A 36 25.57 -32.59 -18.38
C GLU A 36 25.87 -33.08 -16.97
N THR A 37 27.02 -32.72 -16.43
CA THR A 37 27.36 -33.04 -15.04
C THR A 37 27.37 -31.76 -14.22
N VAL A 38 26.69 -31.77 -13.08
CA VAL A 38 26.63 -30.69 -12.12
C VAL A 38 27.36 -31.07 -10.86
N ARG A 39 28.14 -30.19 -10.29
CA ARG A 39 28.77 -30.37 -8.97
C ARG A 39 27.93 -29.70 -7.89
N PRO A 40 27.73 -30.36 -6.75
CA PRO A 40 27.13 -29.72 -5.59
C PRO A 40 27.92 -28.47 -5.20
N LYS A 41 27.21 -27.41 -4.82
CA LYS A 41 27.83 -26.16 -4.35
C LYS A 41 27.31 -25.82 -2.97
N VAL A 42 28.19 -25.34 -2.10
CA VAL A 42 27.79 -24.77 -0.82
C VAL A 42 27.22 -23.39 -1.10
N THR A 43 25.97 -23.18 -0.74
CA THR A 43 25.24 -21.93 -0.97
C THR A 43 24.18 -21.72 0.11
N ASP A 44 23.73 -20.47 0.23
CA ASP A 44 22.56 -20.16 1.05
C ASP A 44 21.30 -20.43 0.25
N LEU A 45 20.33 -21.08 0.87
CA LEU A 45 18.99 -21.30 0.31
C LEU A 45 17.97 -20.52 1.14
N GLN A 46 16.98 -19.95 0.46
CA GLN A 46 15.86 -19.25 1.09
C GLN A 46 14.56 -19.70 0.42
N LYS A 47 13.64 -20.21 1.21
CA LYS A 47 12.29 -20.46 0.76
C LYS A 47 11.47 -19.20 0.98
N THR A 48 10.95 -18.61 -0.08
CA THR A 48 10.18 -17.38 -0.02
C THR A 48 8.76 -17.60 -0.54
N THR A 49 7.83 -16.80 -0.06
CA THR A 49 6.54 -16.58 -0.69
C THR A 49 6.41 -15.12 -1.10
N VAL A 50 5.59 -14.82 -2.10
CA VAL A 50 5.45 -13.49 -2.66
C VAL A 50 4.05 -12.96 -2.38
N ALA A 51 3.98 -11.77 -1.78
CA ALA A 51 2.76 -10.99 -1.66
C ALA A 51 2.84 -9.77 -2.58
N THR A 52 1.74 -9.44 -3.23
CA THR A 52 1.64 -8.26 -4.09
C THR A 52 0.83 -7.18 -3.40
N GLY A 53 1.20 -5.92 -3.60
CA GLY A 53 0.54 -4.80 -2.96
C GLY A 53 1.04 -3.45 -3.42
N LYS A 54 0.92 -2.48 -2.53
CA LYS A 54 1.33 -1.08 -2.75
C LYS A 54 2.14 -0.57 -1.57
N VAL A 55 2.96 0.42 -1.86
CA VAL A 55 3.64 1.21 -0.83
C VAL A 55 2.83 2.48 -0.61
N GLU A 56 2.45 2.74 0.64
CA GLU A 56 1.64 3.89 1.02
C GLU A 56 2.08 4.41 2.39
N PRO A 57 1.78 5.66 2.74
CA PRO A 57 1.99 6.15 4.10
C PRO A 57 1.19 5.32 5.10
N ARG A 58 1.71 5.16 6.32
CA ARG A 58 1.00 4.44 7.39
C ARG A 58 -0.36 5.06 7.67
N ASP A 59 -0.41 6.39 7.74
CA ASP A 59 -1.62 7.15 8.00
C ASP A 59 -1.82 8.23 6.93
N GLU A 60 -2.96 8.18 6.27
CA GLU A 60 -3.45 9.22 5.37
C GLU A 60 -4.62 9.93 6.03
N ILE A 61 -4.48 11.21 6.29
CA ILE A 61 -5.50 12.02 6.95
C ILE A 61 -6.28 12.83 5.92
N LEU A 62 -7.57 12.57 5.86
CA LEU A 62 -8.50 13.31 5.02
C LEU A 62 -8.92 14.60 5.73
N ILE A 63 -8.47 15.73 5.23
CA ILE A 63 -8.85 17.05 5.75
C ILE A 63 -10.22 17.41 5.19
N LYS A 64 -11.20 17.57 6.09
CA LYS A 64 -12.58 17.87 5.77
C LYS A 64 -13.00 19.22 6.37
N PRO A 65 -13.95 19.94 5.75
CA PRO A 65 -14.42 21.21 6.26
C PRO A 65 -15.28 21.04 7.52
N GLN A 66 -15.23 22.01 8.42
CA GLN A 66 -16.08 22.07 9.61
C GLN A 66 -17.41 22.78 9.35
N ILE A 67 -17.54 23.46 8.19
CA ILE A 67 -18.76 24.14 7.75
C ILE A 67 -19.00 23.84 6.26
N SER A 68 -20.27 23.85 5.86
CA SER A 68 -20.65 23.72 4.47
C SER A 68 -20.60 25.11 3.77
N GLY A 69 -20.21 25.10 2.50
CA GLY A 69 -20.10 26.35 1.74
C GLY A 69 -19.50 26.13 0.35
N ILE A 70 -18.87 27.16 -0.18
CA ILE A 70 -18.13 27.14 -1.46
C ILE A 70 -16.66 27.39 -1.14
N ILE A 71 -15.74 26.68 -1.80
CA ILE A 71 -14.31 26.98 -1.75
C ILE A 71 -14.09 28.38 -2.35
N ASP A 72 -13.63 29.30 -1.52
CA ASP A 72 -13.28 30.67 -1.92
C ASP A 72 -11.90 30.67 -2.58
N GLU A 73 -10.92 30.10 -1.89
CA GLU A 73 -9.52 30.06 -2.34
C GLU A 73 -8.81 28.80 -1.83
N VAL A 74 -7.90 28.27 -2.64
CA VAL A 74 -7.01 27.16 -2.29
C VAL A 74 -5.59 27.72 -2.27
N TYR A 75 -4.93 27.67 -1.10
CA TYR A 75 -3.61 28.28 -0.88
C TYR A 75 -2.45 27.32 -1.14
N LYS A 76 -2.71 26.03 -1.20
CA LYS A 76 -1.73 24.96 -1.34
C LYS A 76 -2.05 24.08 -2.53
N GLU A 77 -1.02 23.40 -3.01
CA GLU A 77 -1.12 22.43 -4.10
C GLU A 77 -0.65 21.05 -3.67
N ALA A 78 -1.07 20.01 -4.38
CA ALA A 78 -0.56 18.66 -4.18
C ALA A 78 0.97 18.61 -4.38
N GLY A 79 1.66 17.88 -3.50
CA GLY A 79 3.13 17.81 -3.46
C GLY A 79 3.80 18.86 -2.58
N GLN A 80 3.07 19.80 -1.98
CA GLN A 80 3.62 20.76 -1.03
C GLN A 80 3.61 20.21 0.40
N ALA A 81 4.64 20.53 1.16
CA ALA A 81 4.70 20.23 2.58
C ALA A 81 3.83 21.23 3.37
N VAL A 82 3.18 20.73 4.42
CA VAL A 82 2.36 21.52 5.35
C VAL A 82 2.67 21.17 6.79
N LYS A 83 2.55 22.18 7.66
CA LYS A 83 2.62 22.01 9.11
C LYS A 83 1.24 21.96 9.74
N LYS A 84 1.14 21.33 10.90
CA LYS A 84 -0.08 21.34 11.71
C LYS A 84 -0.54 22.76 11.97
N GLY A 85 -1.81 23.06 11.70
CA GLY A 85 -2.40 24.38 11.83
C GLY A 85 -2.22 25.31 10.61
N GLU A 86 -1.42 24.94 9.61
CA GLU A 86 -1.23 25.69 8.38
C GLU A 86 -2.49 25.67 7.50
N VAL A 87 -2.84 26.79 6.91
CA VAL A 87 -4.05 26.94 6.10
C VAL A 87 -3.85 26.32 4.72
N ILE A 88 -4.79 25.45 4.32
CA ILE A 88 -4.79 24.79 3.00
C ILE A 88 -5.78 25.48 2.06
N ALA A 89 -6.99 25.78 2.54
CA ALA A 89 -8.05 26.38 1.76
C ALA A 89 -8.96 27.26 2.62
N LYS A 90 -9.74 28.11 1.98
CA LYS A 90 -10.76 28.94 2.60
C LYS A 90 -12.13 28.59 2.04
N VAL A 91 -13.10 28.41 2.93
CA VAL A 91 -14.50 28.16 2.60
C VAL A 91 -15.30 29.44 2.86
N LYS A 92 -16.10 29.86 1.89
CA LYS A 92 -17.12 30.92 2.04
C LYS A 92 -18.44 30.28 2.40
N VAL A 93 -19.01 30.71 3.53
CA VAL A 93 -20.32 30.23 3.98
C VAL A 93 -21.43 30.70 3.04
N ILE A 94 -22.37 29.83 2.77
CA ILE A 94 -23.64 30.18 2.09
C ILE A 94 -24.73 30.07 3.17
N PRO A 95 -25.16 31.20 3.76
CA PRO A 95 -26.16 31.13 4.81
C PRO A 95 -27.52 30.66 4.26
N GLU A 96 -28.20 29.84 5.04
CA GLU A 96 -29.58 29.48 4.78
C GLU A 96 -30.46 30.71 4.98
N LEU A 97 -31.28 31.07 3.98
CA LEU A 97 -32.09 32.28 3.98
C LEU A 97 -33.02 32.38 5.20
N GLY A 98 -33.59 31.26 5.67
CA GLY A 98 -34.44 31.23 6.86
C GLY A 98 -33.69 31.60 8.14
N GLN A 99 -32.49 31.05 8.31
CA GLN A 99 -31.61 31.34 9.47
C GLN A 99 -31.11 32.80 9.41
N LEU A 100 -30.73 33.28 8.21
CA LEU A 100 -30.30 34.66 8.01
C LEU A 100 -31.39 35.66 8.40
N ASN A 101 -32.60 35.49 7.84
CA ASN A 101 -33.74 36.34 8.16
C ASN A 101 -34.11 36.33 9.64
N SER A 102 -34.03 35.18 10.30
CA SER A 102 -34.26 35.02 11.74
C SER A 102 -33.23 35.79 12.57
N ALA A 103 -31.94 35.64 12.22
CA ALA A 103 -30.85 36.35 12.90
C ALA A 103 -30.96 37.86 12.72
N GLU A 104 -31.25 38.34 11.51
CA GLU A 104 -31.48 39.76 11.25
C GLU A 104 -32.67 40.34 12.05
N SER A 105 -33.75 39.55 12.17
CA SER A 105 -34.90 39.95 12.97
C SER A 105 -34.55 40.08 14.43
N ARG A 106 -33.76 39.14 14.98
CA ARG A 106 -33.28 39.21 16.38
C ARG A 106 -32.43 40.45 16.62
N VAL A 107 -31.53 40.79 15.71
CA VAL A 107 -30.71 42.02 15.81
C VAL A 107 -31.63 43.26 15.90
N ARG A 108 -32.62 43.36 14.98
CA ARG A 108 -33.56 44.50 14.99
C ARG A 108 -34.34 44.62 16.32
N LEU A 109 -34.81 43.48 16.87
CA LEU A 109 -35.51 43.49 18.15
C LEU A 109 -34.57 43.89 19.31
N ALA A 110 -33.36 43.34 19.36
CA ALA A 110 -32.37 43.68 20.38
C ALA A 110 -31.92 45.18 20.28
N GLU A 111 -31.85 45.75 19.10
CA GLU A 111 -31.55 47.16 18.88
C GLU A 111 -32.69 48.06 19.39
N ILE A 112 -33.95 47.71 19.14
CA ILE A 112 -35.12 48.41 19.71
C ILE A 112 -35.11 48.40 21.22
N ASN A 113 -34.90 47.24 21.83
CA ASN A 113 -34.84 47.07 23.29
C ASN A 113 -33.66 47.86 23.91
N ALA A 114 -32.49 47.82 23.28
CA ALA A 114 -31.33 48.57 23.77
C ALA A 114 -31.56 50.09 23.68
N THR A 115 -32.16 50.60 22.59
CA THR A 115 -32.48 52.00 22.41
C THR A 115 -33.52 52.47 23.45
N GLN A 116 -34.54 51.63 23.72
CA GLN A 116 -35.52 51.90 24.78
C GLN A 116 -34.84 51.98 26.15
N ALA A 117 -34.02 50.97 26.51
CA ALA A 117 -33.29 50.95 27.79
C ALA A 117 -32.32 52.15 27.91
N GLU A 118 -31.66 52.57 26.84
CA GLU A 118 -30.80 53.77 26.81
C GLU A 118 -31.60 55.05 27.11
N THR A 119 -32.79 55.17 26.52
CA THR A 119 -33.68 56.32 26.75
C THR A 119 -34.23 56.35 28.15
N ASP A 120 -34.63 55.17 28.67
CA ASP A 120 -35.15 55.05 30.05
C ASP A 120 -34.06 55.34 31.05
N PHE A 121 -32.85 54.76 30.86
CA PHE A 121 -31.70 55.02 31.73
C PHE A 121 -31.32 56.52 31.74
N ALA A 122 -31.31 57.18 30.58
CA ALA A 122 -31.00 58.62 30.49
C ALA A 122 -32.01 59.46 31.31
N ARG A 123 -33.29 59.07 31.27
CA ARG A 123 -34.35 59.70 32.06
C ARG A 123 -34.15 59.46 33.59
N VAL A 124 -33.95 58.19 33.96
CA VAL A 124 -33.71 57.77 35.37
C VAL A 124 -32.44 58.41 35.91
N LYS A 125 -31.37 58.50 35.16
CA LYS A 125 -30.12 59.18 35.51
C LYS A 125 -30.34 60.61 35.90
N LYS A 126 -31.12 61.38 35.08
CA LYS A 126 -31.42 62.79 35.35
C LYS A 126 -32.25 62.94 36.62
N LEU A 127 -33.25 62.07 36.88
CA LEU A 127 -34.04 62.09 38.08
C LEU A 127 -33.21 61.77 39.34
N TYR A 128 -32.23 60.89 39.20
CA TYR A 128 -31.28 60.58 40.29
C TYR A 128 -30.36 61.78 40.59
N GLU A 129 -29.83 62.43 39.59
CA GLU A 129 -28.99 63.65 39.71
C GLU A 129 -29.82 64.80 40.40
N ASP A 130 -31.12 64.88 40.07
CA ASP A 130 -32.05 65.82 40.73
C ASP A 130 -32.53 65.33 42.12
N GLN A 131 -32.04 64.20 42.66
CA GLN A 131 -32.37 63.58 43.95
C GLN A 131 -33.86 63.15 44.07
N LEU A 132 -34.54 62.87 42.96
CA LEU A 132 -35.96 62.54 42.91
C LEU A 132 -36.27 61.06 43.00
N ILE A 133 -35.26 60.18 42.92
CA ILE A 133 -35.41 58.73 43.00
C ILE A 133 -34.34 58.09 43.89
N SER A 134 -34.56 56.81 44.30
CA SER A 134 -33.65 56.08 45.13
C SER A 134 -32.44 55.56 44.33
N ARG A 135 -31.33 55.28 45.05
CA ARG A 135 -30.17 54.65 44.47
C ARG A 135 -30.46 53.26 43.90
N GLU A 136 -31.31 52.50 44.55
CA GLU A 136 -31.76 51.20 44.10
C GLU A 136 -32.43 51.25 42.71
N GLU A 137 -33.28 52.22 42.48
CA GLU A 137 -33.99 52.41 41.20
C GLU A 137 -33.03 52.83 40.06
N TYR A 138 -32.04 53.66 40.39
CA TYR A 138 -30.95 54.02 39.46
C TYR A 138 -30.13 52.79 39.07
N GLU A 139 -29.64 52.00 40.08
CA GLU A 139 -28.85 50.79 39.85
C GLU A 139 -29.63 49.75 39.06
N LYS A 140 -30.93 49.57 39.31
CA LYS A 140 -31.80 48.69 38.56
C LYS A 140 -31.88 49.07 37.06
N SER A 141 -32.02 50.35 36.81
CA SER A 141 -32.06 50.85 35.43
C SER A 141 -30.70 50.71 34.72
N GLU A 142 -29.57 50.91 35.45
CA GLU A 142 -28.23 50.68 34.92
C GLU A 142 -28.02 49.22 34.54
N VAL A 143 -28.45 48.28 35.39
CA VAL A 143 -28.38 46.85 35.08
C VAL A 143 -29.23 46.50 33.88
N ALA A 144 -30.46 47.04 33.76
CA ALA A 144 -31.33 46.82 32.63
C ALA A 144 -30.70 47.31 31.29
N LEU A 145 -30.02 48.46 31.33
CA LEU A 145 -29.28 48.97 30.16
C LEU A 145 -28.13 48.08 29.79
N LYS A 146 -27.33 47.62 30.79
CA LYS A 146 -26.21 46.67 30.55
C LYS A 146 -26.71 45.38 29.90
N GLN A 147 -27.77 44.79 30.43
CA GLN A 147 -28.40 43.58 29.90
C GLN A 147 -28.88 43.77 28.43
N ALA A 148 -29.57 44.86 28.15
CA ALA A 148 -30.04 45.14 26.78
C ALA A 148 -28.88 45.35 25.80
N ARG A 149 -27.76 45.93 26.23
CA ARG A 149 -26.56 46.08 25.41
C ARG A 149 -25.88 44.75 25.11
N GLU A 150 -25.77 43.90 26.11
CA GLU A 150 -25.21 42.55 25.93
C GLU A 150 -26.08 41.69 25.03
N GLU A 151 -27.41 41.77 25.14
CA GLU A 151 -28.34 41.06 24.27
C GLU A 151 -28.18 41.53 22.80
N ARG A 152 -28.04 42.86 22.58
CA ARG A 152 -27.78 43.43 21.24
C ARG A 152 -26.43 42.91 20.69
N GLN A 153 -25.39 42.87 21.52
CA GLN A 153 -24.07 42.37 21.06
C GLN A 153 -24.15 40.90 20.69
N THR A 154 -24.77 40.07 21.55
CA THR A 154 -25.00 38.66 21.29
C THR A 154 -25.77 38.38 20.01
N ALA A 155 -26.83 39.19 19.74
CA ALA A 155 -27.59 39.08 18.51
C ALA A 155 -26.74 39.44 17.27
N LYS A 156 -25.91 40.49 17.37
CA LYS A 156 -24.94 40.84 16.29
C LYS A 156 -23.90 39.76 16.03
N ASP A 157 -23.34 39.23 17.07
CA ASP A 157 -22.34 38.14 16.97
C ASP A 157 -22.97 36.91 16.31
N ASN A 158 -24.20 36.54 16.68
CA ASN A 158 -24.95 35.47 16.04
C ASN A 158 -25.21 35.72 14.55
N LEU A 159 -25.57 36.93 14.19
CA LEU A 159 -25.77 37.31 12.78
C LEU A 159 -24.45 37.19 11.98
N GLU A 160 -23.33 37.62 12.57
CA GLU A 160 -22.01 37.50 11.97
C GLU A 160 -21.61 36.02 11.76
N ILE A 161 -21.88 35.15 12.76
CA ILE A 161 -21.69 33.71 12.62
C ILE A 161 -22.52 33.11 11.48
N VAL A 162 -23.80 33.50 11.36
CA VAL A 162 -24.66 33.02 10.29
C VAL A 162 -24.19 33.50 8.91
N LYS A 163 -23.69 34.74 8.79
CA LYS A 163 -23.21 35.32 7.53
C LYS A 163 -21.82 34.87 7.13
N GLU A 164 -20.91 34.83 8.07
CA GLU A 164 -19.47 34.67 7.82
C GLU A 164 -18.86 33.37 8.40
N GLY A 165 -19.63 32.66 9.22
CA GLY A 165 -19.18 31.44 9.93
C GLY A 165 -18.24 31.69 11.11
N ILE A 166 -17.91 32.97 11.39
CA ILE A 166 -17.01 33.39 12.47
C ILE A 166 -17.46 34.73 13.05
N THR A 167 -17.04 35.02 14.28
CA THR A 167 -17.08 36.39 14.83
C THR A 167 -15.69 37.04 14.78
N LYS A 168 -15.60 38.32 14.72
CA LYS A 168 -14.33 39.08 14.75
C LYS A 168 -13.46 38.76 15.96
N ASN A 169 -14.11 38.45 17.09
CA ASN A 169 -13.41 38.12 18.34
C ASN A 169 -12.86 36.68 18.36
N SER A 170 -13.28 35.82 17.45
CA SER A 170 -12.88 34.40 17.38
C SER A 170 -12.15 34.03 16.10
N ALA A 171 -11.50 34.99 15.44
CA ALA A 171 -10.80 34.79 14.16
C ALA A 171 -9.70 33.70 14.20
N SER A 172 -9.12 33.44 15.37
CA SER A 172 -8.15 32.37 15.60
C SER A 172 -8.77 30.96 15.52
N PHE A 173 -10.08 30.83 15.80
CA PHE A 173 -10.87 29.58 15.75
C PHE A 173 -11.77 29.53 14.51
N SER A 174 -11.41 30.25 13.44
CA SER A 174 -12.20 30.30 12.24
C SER A 174 -12.42 28.92 11.62
N SER A 175 -13.68 28.48 11.58
CA SER A 175 -14.10 27.26 10.88
C SER A 175 -14.13 27.42 9.35
N THR A 176 -13.97 28.66 8.84
CA THR A 176 -13.88 28.94 7.40
C THR A 176 -12.50 28.67 6.82
N LEU A 177 -11.44 28.70 7.65
CA LEU A 177 -10.08 28.38 7.24
C LEU A 177 -9.79 26.90 7.49
N ILE A 178 -9.66 26.17 6.40
CA ILE A 178 -9.33 24.73 6.46
C ILE A 178 -7.84 24.57 6.68
N ARG A 179 -7.49 23.96 7.81
CA ARG A 179 -6.10 23.81 8.27
C ARG A 179 -5.68 22.35 8.32
N SER A 180 -4.40 22.09 8.08
CA SER A 180 -3.84 20.76 8.32
C SER A 180 -3.91 20.39 9.79
N THR A 181 -4.28 19.15 10.09
CA THR A 181 -4.31 18.58 11.46
C THR A 181 -2.99 17.92 11.84
N ILE A 182 -2.12 17.64 10.86
CA ILE A 182 -0.81 16.98 11.04
C ILE A 182 0.27 17.72 10.23
N ASP A 183 1.53 17.45 10.56
CA ASP A 183 2.67 17.78 9.69
C ASP A 183 2.80 16.71 8.61
N GLY A 184 3.03 17.10 7.36
CA GLY A 184 3.16 16.12 6.27
C GLY A 184 3.22 16.73 4.89
N LEU A 185 3.05 15.87 3.90
CA LEU A 185 2.95 16.22 2.48
C LEU A 185 1.49 16.13 2.04
N ILE A 186 1.03 17.10 1.27
CA ILE A 186 -0.28 17.02 0.62
C ILE A 186 -0.18 16.04 -0.55
N LEU A 187 -0.92 14.94 -0.48
CA LEU A 187 -0.96 13.93 -1.54
C LEU A 187 -1.90 14.35 -2.67
N ASP A 188 -3.06 14.90 -2.33
CA ASP A 188 -4.09 15.30 -3.27
C ASP A 188 -4.97 16.42 -2.72
N ILE A 189 -5.49 17.27 -3.63
CA ILE A 189 -6.51 18.29 -3.38
C ILE A 189 -7.60 18.14 -4.44
N PRO A 190 -8.63 17.32 -4.20
CA PRO A 190 -9.66 17.03 -5.20
C PRO A 190 -10.63 18.20 -5.48
N VAL A 191 -10.54 19.29 -4.73
CA VAL A 191 -11.42 20.45 -4.83
C VAL A 191 -10.74 21.66 -5.49
N LYS A 192 -11.55 22.52 -6.11
CA LYS A 192 -11.10 23.77 -6.73
C LYS A 192 -11.94 24.94 -6.21
N ALA A 193 -11.41 26.15 -6.33
CA ALA A 193 -12.19 27.37 -6.07
C ALA A 193 -13.51 27.35 -6.87
N GLY A 194 -14.60 27.68 -6.19
CA GLY A 194 -15.97 27.59 -6.74
C GLY A 194 -16.67 26.25 -6.49
N ASN A 195 -15.99 25.18 -6.04
CA ASN A 195 -16.67 23.92 -5.69
C ASN A 195 -17.48 24.08 -4.40
N SER A 196 -18.68 23.49 -4.36
CA SER A 196 -19.45 23.30 -3.13
C SER A 196 -18.85 22.21 -2.28
N VAL A 197 -18.75 22.44 -0.97
CA VAL A 197 -18.26 21.48 0.02
C VAL A 197 -19.25 21.34 1.17
N ILE A 198 -19.36 20.13 1.69
CA ILE A 198 -20.29 19.76 2.75
C ILE A 198 -19.50 19.25 3.94
N MET A 199 -19.83 19.74 5.14
CA MET A 199 -19.24 19.23 6.38
C MET A 199 -19.64 17.77 6.62
N SER A 200 -18.81 17.02 7.32
CA SER A 200 -19.10 15.65 7.77
C SER A 200 -20.21 15.69 8.84
N ASN A 201 -21.18 14.77 8.75
CA ASN A 201 -22.22 14.56 9.72
C ASN A 201 -22.59 13.07 9.81
N THR A 202 -23.57 12.71 10.64
CA THR A 202 -24.00 11.31 10.86
C THR A 202 -24.50 10.63 9.57
N PHE A 203 -24.92 11.38 8.57
CA PHE A 203 -25.51 10.86 7.32
C PHE A 203 -24.56 11.02 6.10
N ASN A 204 -23.48 11.78 6.24
CA ASN A 204 -22.59 12.10 5.15
C ASN A 204 -21.14 12.25 5.64
N ASP A 205 -20.22 11.54 4.99
CA ASP A 205 -18.79 11.59 5.31
C ASP A 205 -18.14 12.96 5.07
N GLY A 206 -18.85 13.89 4.40
CA GLY A 206 -18.35 15.21 4.05
C GLY A 206 -17.39 15.18 2.87
N THR A 207 -17.11 16.39 2.34
CA THR A 207 -16.22 16.56 1.20
C THR A 207 -14.76 16.58 1.65
N THR A 208 -13.91 15.75 1.06
CA THR A 208 -12.45 15.82 1.30
C THR A 208 -11.88 17.04 0.57
N ILE A 209 -11.20 17.91 1.31
CA ILE A 209 -10.52 19.11 0.78
C ILE A 209 -9.10 18.78 0.36
N ALA A 210 -8.38 18.05 1.19
CA ALA A 210 -7.01 17.60 0.95
C ALA A 210 -6.73 16.28 1.66
N THR A 211 -5.82 15.51 1.13
CA THR A 211 -5.25 14.32 1.79
C THR A 211 -3.82 14.66 2.19
N VAL A 212 -3.51 14.54 3.47
CA VAL A 212 -2.17 14.83 4.03
C VAL A 212 -1.61 13.59 4.68
N ALA A 213 -0.35 13.28 4.43
CA ALA A 213 0.31 12.11 4.99
C ALA A 213 1.78 12.39 5.37
N ASN A 214 2.27 11.61 6.34
CA ASN A 214 3.68 11.60 6.68
C ASN A 214 4.43 10.63 5.76
N MET A 215 5.19 11.15 4.81
CA MET A 215 5.95 10.37 3.84
C MET A 215 7.22 9.71 4.41
N ASN A 216 7.59 10.01 5.66
CA ASN A 216 8.73 9.36 6.31
C ASN A 216 8.36 8.02 6.96
N ASP A 217 7.06 7.75 7.16
CA ASP A 217 6.56 6.49 7.71
C ASP A 217 5.70 5.76 6.65
N MET A 218 6.40 5.06 5.76
CA MET A 218 5.79 4.31 4.67
C MET A 218 5.69 2.84 5.03
N ILE A 219 4.59 2.22 4.65
CA ILE A 219 4.35 0.79 4.81
C ILE A 219 4.07 0.14 3.46
N PHE A 220 4.37 -1.13 3.37
CA PHE A 220 3.80 -2.00 2.35
C PHE A 220 2.46 -2.52 2.85
N ARG A 221 1.42 -2.33 2.06
CA ARG A 221 0.12 -2.98 2.25
C ARG A 221 -0.15 -3.88 1.07
N GLY A 222 -0.28 -5.17 1.31
CA GLY A 222 -0.48 -6.15 0.27
C GLY A 222 -1.35 -7.30 0.71
N ASN A 223 -1.59 -8.20 -0.23
CA ASN A 223 -2.42 -9.38 -0.01
C ASN A 223 -1.60 -10.64 -0.23
N ILE A 224 -1.86 -11.64 0.60
CA ILE A 224 -1.29 -12.98 0.50
C ILE A 224 -2.42 -14.01 0.38
N ASP A 225 -2.16 -15.09 -0.35
CA ASP A 225 -3.10 -16.17 -0.54
C ASP A 225 -3.32 -17.00 0.74
N GLU A 226 -4.52 -17.58 0.88
CA GLU A 226 -4.90 -18.45 2.01
C GLU A 226 -3.94 -19.63 2.21
N THR A 227 -3.41 -20.18 1.12
CA THR A 227 -2.49 -21.34 1.18
C THR A 227 -1.13 -21.00 1.80
N GLU A 228 -0.75 -19.73 1.78
CA GLU A 228 0.54 -19.24 2.27
C GLU A 228 0.45 -18.51 3.62
N VAL A 229 -0.73 -17.93 3.97
CA VAL A 229 -0.89 -17.14 5.20
C VAL A 229 -0.58 -17.93 6.46
N GLY A 230 -0.88 -19.23 6.48
CA GLY A 230 -0.59 -20.12 7.62
C GLY A 230 0.91 -20.37 7.88
N ARG A 231 1.78 -19.93 6.97
CA ARG A 231 3.24 -20.13 7.06
C ARG A 231 3.99 -18.87 7.48
N ILE A 232 3.30 -17.72 7.50
CA ILE A 232 3.89 -16.44 7.88
C ILE A 232 3.48 -16.06 9.31
N HIS A 233 4.33 -15.28 9.96
CA HIS A 233 4.07 -14.69 11.26
C HIS A 233 4.67 -13.27 11.33
N GLU A 234 4.22 -12.48 12.27
CA GLU A 234 4.78 -11.16 12.53
C GLU A 234 6.28 -11.21 12.79
N GLN A 235 6.98 -10.13 12.51
CA GLN A 235 8.42 -9.96 12.61
C GLN A 235 9.25 -10.73 11.56
N MET A 236 8.61 -11.37 10.57
CA MET A 236 9.36 -11.96 9.46
C MET A 236 10.02 -10.88 8.59
N PRO A 237 11.28 -11.13 8.15
CA PRO A 237 11.96 -10.24 7.22
C PRO A 237 11.37 -10.37 5.82
N ILE A 238 11.21 -9.22 5.18
CA ILE A 238 10.67 -9.09 3.82
C ILE A 238 11.69 -8.35 2.96
N LYS A 239 11.88 -8.84 1.75
CA LYS A 239 12.56 -8.11 0.68
C LYS A 239 11.50 -7.51 -0.25
N LEU A 240 11.46 -6.17 -0.30
CA LEU A 240 10.47 -5.46 -1.08
C LEU A 240 11.11 -4.92 -2.36
N THR A 241 10.47 -5.20 -3.49
CA THR A 241 10.84 -4.63 -4.79
C THR A 241 9.68 -3.75 -5.27
N ILE A 242 9.97 -2.46 -5.50
CA ILE A 242 8.99 -1.47 -5.96
C ILE A 242 9.05 -1.40 -7.49
N GLY A 243 7.91 -1.52 -8.17
CA GLY A 243 7.84 -1.56 -9.62
C GLY A 243 8.45 -0.34 -10.32
N ALA A 244 8.34 0.84 -9.73
CA ALA A 244 8.95 2.08 -10.23
C ALA A 244 10.48 2.17 -9.98
N LEU A 245 11.04 1.33 -9.08
CA LEU A 245 12.43 1.35 -8.62
C LEU A 245 13.05 -0.05 -8.71
N GLN A 246 12.95 -0.69 -9.86
CA GLN A 246 13.30 -2.10 -10.08
C GLN A 246 14.75 -2.48 -9.71
N ASN A 247 15.66 -1.52 -9.71
CA ASN A 247 17.07 -1.75 -9.38
C ASN A 247 17.37 -1.65 -7.87
N LEU A 248 16.36 -1.32 -7.07
CA LEU A 248 16.49 -1.15 -5.62
C LEU A 248 15.63 -2.17 -4.89
N THR A 249 16.23 -2.80 -3.89
CA THR A 249 15.53 -3.69 -2.96
C THR A 249 15.50 -3.03 -1.59
N PHE A 250 14.34 -2.99 -0.98
CA PHE A 250 14.13 -2.41 0.34
C PHE A 250 13.92 -3.53 1.37
N ASN A 251 14.46 -3.34 2.55
CA ASN A 251 14.18 -4.23 3.67
C ASN A 251 12.89 -3.77 4.36
N ALA A 252 12.04 -4.72 4.67
CA ALA A 252 10.82 -4.48 5.42
C ALA A 252 10.63 -5.58 6.47
N ILE A 253 9.81 -5.30 7.47
CA ILE A 253 9.46 -6.22 8.54
C ILE A 253 7.94 -6.35 8.56
N LEU A 254 7.44 -7.59 8.55
CA LEU A 254 6.02 -7.90 8.66
C LEU A 254 5.50 -7.49 10.04
N GLU A 255 4.59 -6.54 10.09
CA GLU A 255 4.04 -6.02 11.36
C GLU A 255 2.64 -6.55 11.66
N TYR A 256 1.87 -6.84 10.61
CA TYR A 256 0.46 -7.19 10.78
C TYR A 256 0.00 -8.18 9.72
N ILE A 257 -0.80 -9.13 10.15
CA ILE A 257 -1.52 -10.09 9.29
C ILE A 257 -2.99 -10.00 9.65
N SER A 258 -3.86 -9.73 8.68
CA SER A 258 -5.30 -9.64 8.94
C SER A 258 -5.84 -10.98 9.45
N PRO A 259 -6.60 -11.00 10.55
CA PRO A 259 -7.27 -12.21 11.02
C PRO A 259 -8.48 -12.59 10.15
N LYS A 260 -8.89 -11.71 9.23
CA LYS A 260 -10.04 -11.92 8.33
C LYS A 260 -9.57 -11.91 6.89
N GLY A 261 -9.86 -13.01 6.17
CA GLY A 261 -9.71 -13.07 4.73
C GLY A 261 -10.82 -12.31 4.01
N VAL A 262 -10.51 -11.78 2.85
CA VAL A 262 -11.44 -11.13 1.93
C VAL A 262 -11.36 -11.85 0.59
N GLU A 263 -12.49 -12.26 0.06
CA GLU A 263 -12.55 -12.86 -1.27
C GLU A 263 -12.35 -11.77 -2.34
N THR A 264 -11.32 -11.92 -3.14
CA THR A 264 -10.99 -11.02 -4.24
C THR A 264 -10.76 -11.85 -5.50
N ASN A 265 -11.56 -11.61 -6.54
CA ASN A 265 -11.47 -12.33 -7.82
C ASN A 265 -11.57 -13.86 -7.68
N GLY A 266 -12.38 -14.37 -6.75
CA GLY A 266 -12.59 -15.80 -6.51
C GLY A 266 -11.49 -16.51 -5.72
N ALA A 267 -10.55 -15.76 -5.11
CA ALA A 267 -9.54 -16.28 -4.21
C ALA A 267 -9.61 -15.58 -2.84
N ASN A 268 -9.47 -16.35 -1.77
CA ASN A 268 -9.37 -15.81 -0.41
C ASN A 268 -7.99 -15.20 -0.20
N GLN A 269 -7.96 -13.93 0.11
CA GLN A 269 -6.73 -13.18 0.35
C GLN A 269 -6.75 -12.54 1.74
N PHE A 270 -5.59 -12.48 2.37
CA PHE A 270 -5.39 -11.87 3.68
C PHE A 270 -4.51 -10.63 3.53
N GLU A 271 -4.97 -9.50 4.06
CA GLU A 271 -4.19 -8.27 4.09
C GLU A 271 -2.99 -8.43 5.02
N ILE A 272 -1.83 -7.99 4.56
CA ILE A 272 -0.61 -7.88 5.36
C ILE A 272 -0.07 -6.47 5.30
N LYS A 273 0.57 -6.03 6.41
CA LYS A 273 1.27 -4.74 6.48
C LYS A 273 2.70 -4.96 6.94
N ALA A 274 3.63 -4.27 6.30
CA ALA A 274 5.04 -4.33 6.65
C ALA A 274 5.66 -2.93 6.70
N ALA A 275 6.42 -2.63 7.74
CA ALA A 275 7.18 -1.40 7.85
C ALA A 275 8.39 -1.45 6.93
N ILE A 276 8.58 -0.42 6.13
CA ILE A 276 9.66 -0.32 5.15
C ILE A 276 10.77 0.56 5.70
N THR A 277 12.01 0.10 5.59
CA THR A 277 13.18 0.95 5.85
C THR A 277 13.59 1.63 4.55
N ILE A 278 13.32 2.95 4.45
CA ILE A 278 13.62 3.76 3.28
C ILE A 278 14.84 4.61 3.57
N PRO A 279 15.90 4.57 2.74
CA PRO A 279 17.02 5.50 2.84
C PRO A 279 16.56 6.93 2.47
N ASP A 280 17.08 7.95 3.18
CA ASP A 280 16.73 9.37 2.96
C ASP A 280 16.99 9.88 1.54
N SER A 281 17.83 9.19 0.77
CA SER A 281 18.17 9.54 -0.61
C SER A 281 17.13 9.10 -1.64
N VAL A 282 16.11 8.32 -1.25
CA VAL A 282 15.13 7.74 -2.16
C VAL A 282 13.76 8.35 -1.92
N LEU A 283 13.20 8.99 -2.94
CA LEU A 283 11.85 9.51 -2.90
C LEU A 283 10.87 8.43 -3.41
N ILE A 284 10.00 7.96 -2.54
CA ILE A 284 8.92 7.03 -2.87
C ILE A 284 7.60 7.79 -2.86
N ARG A 285 6.74 7.53 -3.86
CA ARG A 285 5.39 8.10 -3.91
C ARG A 285 4.37 7.10 -3.39
N SER A 286 3.32 7.60 -2.73
CA SER A 286 2.17 6.79 -2.33
C SER A 286 1.53 6.12 -3.55
N GLY A 287 1.13 4.85 -3.39
CA GLY A 287 0.46 4.07 -4.42
C GLY A 287 1.38 3.31 -5.37
N TYR A 288 2.72 3.36 -5.21
CA TYR A 288 3.61 2.53 -6.01
C TYR A 288 3.35 1.05 -5.77
N SER A 289 3.19 0.29 -6.86
CA SER A 289 3.06 -1.17 -6.79
C SER A 289 4.37 -1.79 -6.32
N ALA A 290 4.26 -2.80 -5.46
CA ALA A 290 5.40 -3.49 -4.90
C ALA A 290 5.13 -4.98 -4.74
N ASN A 291 6.21 -5.77 -4.84
CA ASN A 291 6.24 -7.18 -4.56
C ASN A 291 7.07 -7.42 -3.31
N ALA A 292 6.49 -8.13 -2.35
CA ALA A 292 7.10 -8.47 -1.08
C ALA A 292 7.48 -9.94 -1.07
N GLU A 293 8.77 -10.24 -1.05
CA GLU A 293 9.29 -11.58 -0.85
C GLU A 293 9.47 -11.83 0.65
N ILE A 294 8.60 -12.66 1.22
CA ILE A 294 8.63 -13.02 2.64
C ILE A 294 9.47 -14.27 2.80
N VAL A 295 10.49 -14.22 3.63
CA VAL A 295 11.41 -15.35 3.86
C VAL A 295 10.79 -16.30 4.88
N LEU A 296 10.28 -17.45 4.40
CA LEU A 296 9.67 -18.48 5.24
C LEU A 296 10.70 -19.31 6.00
N GLN A 297 11.77 -19.70 5.30
CA GLN A 297 12.84 -20.53 5.86
C GLN A 297 14.17 -20.13 5.24
N ARG A 298 15.24 -20.26 6.00
CA ARG A 298 16.61 -20.01 5.56
C ARG A 298 17.53 -21.13 5.98
N ALA A 299 18.35 -21.61 5.05
CA ALA A 299 19.45 -22.53 5.34
C ALA A 299 20.75 -21.91 4.83
N ASN A 300 21.70 -21.66 5.73
CA ASN A 300 22.95 -21.02 5.40
C ASN A 300 24.03 -22.08 5.16
N GLN A 301 24.87 -21.86 4.15
CA GLN A 301 26.05 -22.68 3.83
C GLN A 301 25.72 -24.19 3.71
N VAL A 302 24.61 -24.50 3.02
CA VAL A 302 24.19 -25.88 2.79
C VAL A 302 24.69 -26.41 1.45
N LEU A 303 24.99 -27.71 1.37
CA LEU A 303 25.33 -28.35 0.13
C LEU A 303 24.06 -28.49 -0.75
N ALA A 304 24.04 -27.84 -1.87
CA ALA A 304 22.85 -27.76 -2.74
C ALA A 304 23.17 -28.21 -4.16
N VAL A 305 22.16 -28.80 -4.79
CA VAL A 305 22.15 -29.20 -6.20
C VAL A 305 20.90 -28.61 -6.88
N PRO A 306 20.90 -28.43 -8.22
CA PRO A 306 19.68 -28.08 -8.92
C PRO A 306 18.61 -29.15 -8.68
N GLU A 307 17.38 -28.74 -8.33
CA GLU A 307 16.30 -29.68 -8.03
C GLU A 307 15.99 -30.61 -9.22
N SER A 308 16.21 -30.15 -10.44
CA SER A 308 16.09 -30.95 -11.68
C SER A 308 17.03 -32.16 -11.77
N THR A 309 18.08 -32.24 -10.92
CA THR A 309 19.01 -33.37 -10.87
C THR A 309 18.60 -34.44 -9.88
N VAL A 310 17.53 -34.26 -9.15
CA VAL A 310 17.03 -35.11 -8.10
C VAL A 310 15.80 -35.87 -8.58
N GLU A 311 15.76 -37.16 -8.31
CA GLU A 311 14.63 -38.04 -8.59
C GLU A 311 13.89 -38.35 -7.29
N PHE A 312 12.59 -38.03 -7.27
CA PHE A 312 11.69 -38.37 -6.17
C PHE A 312 10.95 -39.65 -6.51
N SER A 313 11.10 -40.68 -5.66
CA SER A 313 10.44 -41.99 -5.85
C SER A 313 9.80 -42.42 -4.52
N GLY A 314 8.47 -42.21 -4.40
CA GLY A 314 7.77 -42.40 -3.12
C GLY A 314 8.36 -41.50 -2.03
N ASP A 315 8.67 -42.06 -0.87
CA ASP A 315 9.27 -41.35 0.25
C ASP A 315 10.82 -41.23 0.18
N SER A 316 11.41 -41.71 -0.92
CA SER A 316 12.87 -41.73 -1.08
C SER A 316 13.33 -40.78 -2.20
N THR A 317 14.44 -40.12 -1.94
CA THR A 317 15.07 -39.20 -2.87
C THR A 317 16.39 -39.76 -3.37
N PHE A 318 16.62 -39.68 -4.68
CA PHE A 318 17.80 -40.24 -5.31
C PHE A 318 18.50 -39.21 -6.20
N VAL A 319 19.79 -39.34 -6.33
CA VAL A 319 20.63 -38.66 -7.32
C VAL A 319 21.47 -39.68 -8.09
N TYR A 320 21.87 -39.32 -9.29
CA TYR A 320 22.73 -40.18 -10.11
C TYR A 320 24.15 -39.63 -10.10
N ILE A 321 25.05 -40.30 -9.38
CA ILE A 321 26.47 -39.94 -9.26
C ILE A 321 27.25 -40.59 -10.40
N MET A 322 28.05 -39.82 -11.12
CA MET A 322 28.89 -40.32 -12.19
C MET A 322 30.06 -41.11 -11.59
N THR A 323 30.16 -42.39 -11.95
CA THR A 323 31.26 -43.29 -11.55
C THR A 323 32.37 -43.35 -12.59
N ASP A 324 32.00 -43.37 -13.88
CA ASP A 324 32.93 -43.43 -15.01
C ASP A 324 32.52 -42.45 -16.11
N SER A 325 33.52 -41.95 -16.83
CA SER A 325 33.27 -41.01 -17.96
C SER A 325 33.77 -41.55 -19.32
N VAL A 326 34.52 -42.65 -19.32
CA VAL A 326 35.15 -43.28 -20.53
C VAL A 326 34.99 -44.79 -20.44
N PRO A 327 34.57 -45.52 -21.51
CA PRO A 327 34.14 -44.98 -22.84
C PRO A 327 32.77 -44.35 -22.89
N GLU A 328 31.94 -44.58 -21.91
CA GLU A 328 30.57 -44.02 -21.79
C GLU A 328 30.34 -43.53 -20.35
N GLN A 329 29.48 -42.52 -20.21
CA GLN A 329 29.11 -42.04 -18.90
C GLN A 329 28.30 -43.08 -18.15
N LYS A 330 28.82 -43.53 -16.97
CA LYS A 330 28.10 -44.44 -16.05
C LYS A 330 27.66 -43.67 -14.82
N PHE A 331 26.43 -43.90 -14.41
CA PHE A 331 25.85 -43.27 -13.25
C PHE A 331 25.35 -44.32 -12.27
N GLN A 332 25.65 -44.11 -10.99
CA GLN A 332 25.12 -44.91 -9.90
C GLN A 332 23.97 -44.16 -9.23
N ARG A 333 22.81 -44.80 -9.16
CA ARG A 333 21.66 -44.30 -8.42
C ARG A 333 21.95 -44.40 -6.92
N THR A 334 22.05 -43.26 -6.26
CA THR A 334 22.40 -43.14 -4.83
C THR A 334 21.25 -42.47 -4.09
N GLN A 335 20.82 -43.10 -2.99
CA GLN A 335 19.80 -42.53 -2.12
C GLN A 335 20.43 -41.39 -1.31
N VAL A 336 19.71 -40.27 -1.23
CA VAL A 336 20.12 -39.06 -0.53
C VAL A 336 19.05 -38.61 0.45
N THR A 337 19.48 -37.88 1.48
CA THR A 337 18.54 -37.20 2.37
C THR A 337 18.45 -35.76 1.93
N ALA A 338 17.34 -35.41 1.29
CA ALA A 338 17.04 -34.04 0.90
C ALA A 338 16.65 -33.20 2.12
N GLY A 339 16.92 -31.91 2.03
CA GLY A 339 16.51 -30.90 3.00
C GLY A 339 15.57 -29.88 2.37
N MET A 340 15.86 -28.58 2.63
CA MET A 340 15.07 -27.48 2.11
C MET A 340 15.26 -27.31 0.61
N SER A 341 14.16 -27.00 -0.12
CA SER A 341 14.17 -26.57 -1.52
C SER A 341 13.64 -25.15 -1.66
N ASP A 342 14.25 -24.37 -2.56
CA ASP A 342 13.77 -23.06 -3.01
C ASP A 342 13.02 -23.11 -4.37
N GLY A 343 12.78 -24.35 -4.88
CA GLY A 343 12.16 -24.59 -6.21
C GLY A 343 13.15 -24.56 -7.38
N ILE A 344 14.39 -24.14 -7.17
CA ILE A 344 15.48 -24.15 -8.17
C ILE A 344 16.60 -25.09 -7.71
N LYS A 345 16.94 -25.01 -6.44
CA LYS A 345 17.97 -25.80 -5.79
C LYS A 345 17.40 -26.49 -4.57
N ILE A 346 17.95 -27.66 -4.26
CA ILE A 346 17.58 -28.45 -3.09
C ILE A 346 18.82 -28.78 -2.27
N GLU A 347 18.70 -28.62 -0.96
CA GLU A 347 19.70 -29.03 0.02
C GLU A 347 19.82 -30.55 0.06
N ILE A 348 21.04 -31.07 0.08
CA ILE A 348 21.30 -32.47 0.35
C ILE A 348 22.06 -32.57 1.66
N LYS A 349 21.41 -33.14 2.68
CA LYS A 349 21.97 -33.31 4.03
C LYS A 349 22.92 -34.48 4.13
N LYS A 350 22.67 -35.59 3.40
CA LYS A 350 23.46 -36.79 3.39
C LYS A 350 23.41 -37.51 2.04
N GLY A 351 24.47 -38.22 1.69
CA GLY A 351 24.53 -39.11 0.54
C GLY A 351 25.40 -38.64 -0.61
N ILE A 352 25.88 -37.37 -0.60
CA ILE A 352 26.81 -36.83 -1.59
C ILE A 352 27.87 -35.95 -0.93
N THR A 353 28.94 -35.70 -1.68
CA THR A 353 30.03 -34.77 -1.32
C THR A 353 30.13 -33.62 -2.36
N ALA A 354 30.81 -32.54 -2.01
CA ALA A 354 31.03 -31.40 -2.92
C ALA A 354 31.85 -31.75 -4.18
N GLN A 355 32.53 -32.90 -4.17
CA GLN A 355 33.39 -33.36 -5.27
C GLN A 355 32.66 -34.25 -6.28
N ASP A 356 31.49 -34.77 -5.91
CA ASP A 356 30.72 -35.69 -6.75
C ASP A 356 30.19 -34.96 -8.01
N LYS A 357 30.13 -35.71 -9.11
CA LYS A 357 29.53 -35.26 -10.34
C LYS A 357 28.15 -35.88 -10.49
N ILE A 358 27.13 -35.08 -10.43
CA ILE A 358 25.72 -35.49 -10.50
C ILE A 358 25.21 -35.35 -11.94
N ARG A 359 24.40 -36.28 -12.38
CA ARG A 359 23.75 -36.27 -13.67
C ARG A 359 22.79 -35.06 -13.75
N GLY A 360 23.01 -34.18 -14.68
CA GLY A 360 22.14 -33.08 -15.03
C GLY A 360 21.19 -33.38 -16.19
N ALA A 361 20.87 -32.36 -16.96
CA ALA A 361 20.02 -32.48 -18.14
C ALA A 361 20.70 -33.25 -19.26
N GLU A 362 19.89 -33.86 -20.14
CA GLU A 362 20.37 -34.50 -21.36
C GLU A 362 21.00 -33.46 -22.29
N LYS A 363 22.23 -33.73 -22.73
CA LYS A 363 22.92 -32.87 -23.66
C LYS A 363 22.37 -33.14 -25.05
N LYS A 364 21.57 -32.23 -25.59
CA LYS A 364 21.08 -32.29 -26.95
C LYS A 364 22.28 -32.00 -27.90
N ASP A 365 22.70 -33.00 -28.67
CA ASP A 365 23.61 -32.77 -29.75
C ASP A 365 22.95 -31.76 -30.73
N LYS A 366 23.65 -30.63 -30.95
CA LYS A 366 23.23 -29.61 -31.92
C LYS A 366 23.46 -30.08 -33.33
#